data_cab94f0844cd4cd5d9a6b441d5cc0093
#
_entry.id   cab94f0844cd4cd5d9a6b441d5cc0093
#
_cell.length_a   1.000
_cell.length_b   1.000
_cell.length_c   1.000
_cell.angle_alpha   90.00
_cell.angle_beta   90.00
_cell.angle_gamma   90.00
#
_symmetry.space_group_name_H-M   'P 1'
#
loop_
_entity.id
_entity.type
_entity.pdbx_description
1 polymer ?
#
loop_
_entity_poly.entity_id
_entity_poly.type
_entity_poly.pdbx_seq_one_letter_code
_entity_poly.pdbx_strand_id
1 'polypeptide(L)'
;AYAGILLSAMIYAAGSGLIEVLVSPIVEACPFDNKDSVMSLLHSFYCWGSVGVILLSTAFLAVFGMERWPILACIWAVLPLYNTFNFLSCPIESLTGSEEGLTIRQLCRLPIFWISLVLMVCAGASEISMAQWASAYAESALGLSKSIGDIAGPCLFAVMMGISRTFYGKYGEKIDLTKFMIA
;
A
#
# COMPACT_ATOMS: atom_id res chain seq x y z
N ALA A 1 -7.22 -27.83 1.62
CA ALA A 1 -6.28 -26.80 1.09
C ALA A 1 -6.98 -25.49 0.80
N TYR A 2 -8.06 -25.43 0.01
CA TYR A 2 -8.71 -24.18 -0.40
C TYR A 2 -9.23 -23.33 0.78
N ALA A 3 -9.93 -23.94 1.73
CA ALA A 3 -10.45 -23.24 2.90
C ALA A 3 -9.34 -22.60 3.77
N GLY A 4 -8.19 -23.28 3.87
CA GLY A 4 -7.04 -22.73 4.60
C GLY A 4 -6.45 -21.51 3.90
N ILE A 5 -6.33 -21.52 2.58
CA ILE A 5 -5.86 -20.39 1.78
C ILE A 5 -6.83 -19.20 1.92
N LEU A 6 -8.13 -19.46 1.83
CA LEU A 6 -9.15 -18.42 1.99
C LEU A 6 -9.11 -17.78 3.36
N LEU A 7 -9.02 -18.58 4.43
CA LEU A 7 -8.89 -18.09 5.81
C LEU A 7 -7.63 -17.26 6.00
N SER A 8 -6.49 -17.74 5.49
CA SER A 8 -5.22 -17.00 5.54
C SER A 8 -5.30 -15.66 4.80
N ALA A 9 -5.94 -15.63 3.64
CA ALA A 9 -6.15 -14.41 2.88
C ALA A 9 -7.05 -13.40 3.64
N MET A 10 -8.10 -13.87 4.30
CA MET A 10 -8.97 -13.03 5.11
C MET A 10 -8.23 -12.42 6.31
N ILE A 11 -7.44 -13.24 7.03
CA ILE A 11 -6.65 -12.77 8.18
C ILE A 11 -5.60 -11.75 7.72
N TYR A 12 -4.90 -12.04 6.63
CA TYR A 12 -3.92 -11.14 6.03
C TYR A 12 -4.55 -9.81 5.62
N ALA A 13 -5.68 -9.86 4.90
CA ALA A 13 -6.36 -8.64 4.43
C ALA A 13 -6.85 -7.78 5.61
N ALA A 14 -7.41 -8.40 6.66
CA ALA A 14 -7.84 -7.69 7.85
C ALA A 14 -6.64 -7.03 8.57
N GLY A 15 -5.53 -7.74 8.75
CA GLY A 15 -4.32 -7.21 9.38
C GLY A 15 -3.69 -6.07 8.57
N SER A 16 -3.57 -6.23 7.25
CA SER A 16 -3.06 -5.21 6.35
C SER A 16 -3.93 -3.94 6.37
N GLY A 17 -5.25 -4.10 6.29
CA GLY A 17 -6.18 -2.99 6.34
C GLY A 17 -6.13 -2.22 7.67
N LEU A 18 -5.98 -2.91 8.80
CA LEU A 18 -5.82 -2.27 10.10
C LEU A 18 -4.53 -1.43 10.16
N ILE A 19 -3.41 -1.95 9.68
CA ILE A 19 -2.15 -1.20 9.65
C ILE A 19 -2.30 0.04 8.77
N GLU A 20 -2.87 -0.10 7.58
CA GLU A 20 -3.07 1.01 6.64
C GLU A 20 -3.92 2.12 7.23
N VAL A 21 -5.02 1.77 7.91
CA VAL A 21 -5.92 2.74 8.57
C VAL A 21 -5.24 3.42 9.77
N LEU A 22 -4.38 2.74 10.51
CA LEU A 22 -3.75 3.29 11.71
C LEU A 22 -2.51 4.15 11.42
N VAL A 23 -1.72 3.80 10.41
CA VAL A 23 -0.45 4.50 10.14
C VAL A 23 -0.67 5.94 9.72
N SER A 24 -1.65 6.22 8.86
CA SER A 24 -1.93 7.58 8.38
C SER A 24 -2.32 8.55 9.51
N PRO A 25 -3.28 8.25 10.39
CA PRO A 25 -3.59 9.09 11.55
C PRO A 25 -2.41 9.29 12.52
N ILE A 26 -1.59 8.25 12.74
CA ILE A 26 -0.40 8.37 13.60
C ILE A 26 0.57 9.39 13.04
N VAL A 27 0.83 9.36 11.74
CA VAL A 27 1.72 10.33 11.07
C VAL A 27 1.09 11.72 11.07
N GLU A 28 -0.22 11.83 10.91
CA GLU A 28 -0.93 13.12 10.96
C GLU A 28 -0.92 13.75 12.35
N ALA A 29 -0.88 12.95 13.41
CA ALA A 29 -0.75 13.43 14.79
C ALA A 29 0.65 13.99 15.11
N CYS A 30 1.67 13.62 14.33
CA CYS A 30 3.01 14.13 14.51
C CYS A 30 3.09 15.63 14.17
N PRO A 31 3.93 16.43 14.86
CA PRO A 31 4.06 17.86 14.66
C PRO A 31 4.90 18.21 13.43
N PHE A 32 4.43 17.90 12.25
CA PHE A 32 5.05 18.27 10.98
C PHE A 32 4.42 19.57 10.43
N ASP A 33 5.26 20.44 9.85
CA ASP A 33 4.80 21.70 9.24
C ASP A 33 3.97 21.46 7.96
N ASN A 34 4.36 20.47 7.14
CA ASN A 34 3.67 20.13 5.91
C ASN A 34 3.19 18.68 5.93
N LYS A 35 1.99 18.47 6.44
CA LYS A 35 1.38 17.15 6.60
C LYS A 35 1.11 16.44 5.26
N ASP A 36 0.69 17.17 4.23
CA ASP A 36 0.39 16.61 2.91
C ASP A 36 1.63 16.00 2.25
N SER A 37 2.77 16.71 2.32
CA SER A 37 4.04 16.22 1.81
C SER A 37 4.53 14.99 2.56
N VAL A 38 4.42 14.99 3.89
CA VAL A 38 4.83 13.85 4.73
C VAL A 38 3.94 12.65 4.46
N MET A 39 2.63 12.85 4.30
CA MET A 39 1.69 11.79 3.97
C MET A 39 1.99 11.18 2.59
N SER A 40 2.28 12.01 1.59
CA SER A 40 2.70 11.54 0.26
C SER A 40 4.00 10.74 0.32
N LEU A 41 4.96 11.19 1.12
CA LEU A 41 6.22 10.48 1.34
C LEU A 41 5.99 9.13 2.04
N LEU A 42 5.13 9.08 3.07
CA LEU A 42 4.74 7.85 3.75
C LEU A 42 4.22 6.81 2.73
N HIS A 43 3.28 7.22 1.89
CA HIS A 43 2.74 6.32 0.87
C HIS A 43 3.74 5.95 -0.23
N SER A 44 4.81 6.76 -0.44
CA SER A 44 5.87 6.40 -1.36
C SER A 44 6.69 5.20 -0.88
N PHE A 45 6.88 5.04 0.44
CA PHE A 45 7.56 3.87 1.01
C PHE A 45 6.83 2.56 0.70
N TYR A 46 5.51 2.59 0.68
CA TYR A 46 4.71 1.44 0.23
C TYR A 46 5.07 1.03 -1.20
N CYS A 47 5.17 2.00 -2.10
CA CYS A 47 5.52 1.73 -3.50
C CYS A 47 6.93 1.17 -3.65
N TRP A 48 7.92 1.76 -2.99
CA TRP A 48 9.30 1.28 -3.01
C TRP A 48 9.46 -0.09 -2.34
N GLY A 49 8.71 -0.33 -1.27
CA GLY A 49 8.61 -1.64 -0.63
C GLY A 49 8.06 -2.70 -1.59
N SER A 50 7.01 -2.36 -2.34
CA SER A 50 6.42 -3.25 -3.35
C SER A 50 7.42 -3.58 -4.46
N VAL A 51 8.18 -2.60 -4.97
CA VAL A 51 9.28 -2.82 -5.92
C VAL A 51 10.29 -3.81 -5.38
N GLY A 52 10.75 -3.60 -4.14
CA GLY A 52 11.71 -4.49 -3.48
C GLY A 52 11.18 -5.91 -3.32
N VAL A 53 9.95 -6.06 -2.85
CA VAL A 53 9.30 -7.38 -2.68
C VAL A 53 9.15 -8.10 -4.02
N ILE A 54 8.70 -7.40 -5.08
CA ILE A 54 8.53 -8.02 -6.41
C ILE A 54 9.88 -8.49 -6.95
N LEU A 55 10.89 -7.62 -6.95
CA LEU A 55 12.21 -7.96 -7.50
C LEU A 55 12.87 -9.12 -6.74
N LEU A 56 12.87 -9.07 -5.40
CA LEU A 56 13.47 -10.11 -4.57
C LEU A 56 12.70 -11.43 -4.69
N SER A 57 11.38 -11.39 -4.73
CA SER A 57 10.54 -12.58 -4.89
C SER A 57 10.73 -13.22 -6.27
N THR A 58 10.74 -12.40 -7.32
CA THR A 58 10.98 -12.89 -8.69
C THR A 58 12.37 -13.50 -8.83
N ALA A 59 13.40 -12.84 -8.29
CA ALA A 59 14.77 -13.37 -8.30
C ALA A 59 14.88 -14.68 -7.51
N PHE A 60 14.26 -14.73 -6.31
CA PHE A 60 14.26 -15.95 -5.49
C PHE A 60 13.61 -17.12 -6.24
N LEU A 61 12.43 -16.91 -6.81
CA LEU A 61 11.71 -17.98 -7.52
C LEU A 61 12.40 -18.37 -8.84
N ALA A 62 13.06 -17.44 -9.51
CA ALA A 62 13.85 -17.74 -10.69
C ALA A 62 15.08 -18.63 -10.38
N VAL A 63 15.73 -18.42 -9.23
CA VAL A 63 16.92 -19.18 -8.82
C VAL A 63 16.56 -20.52 -8.17
N PHE A 64 15.59 -20.52 -7.27
CA PHE A 64 15.25 -21.66 -6.43
C PHE A 64 14.06 -22.49 -6.92
N GLY A 65 13.32 -21.99 -7.90
CA GLY A 65 12.15 -22.66 -8.46
C GLY A 65 10.85 -22.34 -7.72
N MET A 66 9.74 -22.45 -8.46
CA MET A 66 8.39 -22.14 -7.95
C MET A 66 7.93 -23.01 -6.78
N GLU A 67 8.47 -24.21 -6.64
CA GLU A 67 8.07 -25.14 -5.56
C GLU A 67 8.48 -24.63 -4.17
N ARG A 68 9.44 -23.69 -4.10
CA ARG A 68 9.97 -23.13 -2.84
C ARG A 68 9.24 -21.88 -2.35
N TRP A 69 8.10 -21.56 -2.91
CA TRP A 69 7.29 -20.42 -2.47
C TRP A 69 6.96 -20.42 -0.96
N PRO A 70 6.79 -21.59 -0.25
CA PRO A 70 6.53 -21.57 1.19
C PRO A 70 7.70 -21.00 1.99
N ILE A 71 8.95 -21.26 1.55
CA ILE A 71 10.14 -20.70 2.19
C ILE A 71 10.16 -19.18 2.02
N LEU A 72 9.85 -18.69 0.82
CA LEU A 72 9.73 -17.26 0.55
C LEU A 72 8.66 -16.59 1.43
N ALA A 73 7.50 -17.23 1.59
CA ALA A 73 6.46 -16.74 2.47
C ALA A 73 6.92 -16.63 3.93
N CYS A 74 7.67 -17.62 4.43
CA CYS A 74 8.27 -17.57 5.77
C CYS A 74 9.30 -16.44 5.91
N ILE A 75 10.12 -16.19 4.88
CA ILE A 75 11.09 -15.08 4.88
C ILE A 75 10.35 -13.75 5.00
N TRP A 76 9.30 -13.54 4.20
CA TRP A 76 8.49 -12.31 4.26
C TRP A 76 7.73 -12.14 5.59
N ALA A 77 7.37 -13.23 6.27
CA ALA A 77 6.73 -13.19 7.58
C ALA A 77 7.63 -12.61 8.70
N VAL A 78 8.94 -12.60 8.52
CA VAL A 78 9.89 -12.03 9.49
C VAL A 78 9.69 -10.52 9.65
N LEU A 79 9.37 -9.79 8.58
CA LEU A 79 9.19 -8.34 8.61
C LEU A 79 8.01 -7.91 9.51
N PRO A 80 6.79 -8.43 9.36
CA PRO A 80 5.69 -8.08 10.25
C PRO A 80 5.92 -8.54 11.69
N LEU A 81 6.62 -9.65 11.92
CA LEU A 81 7.03 -10.05 13.26
C LEU A 81 7.98 -9.03 13.90
N TYR A 82 9.01 -8.60 13.18
CA TYR A 82 9.92 -7.56 13.65
C TYR A 82 9.16 -6.24 13.93
N ASN A 83 8.27 -5.82 13.04
CA ASN A 83 7.45 -4.64 13.24
C ASN A 83 6.55 -4.73 14.48
N THR A 84 5.99 -5.92 14.78
CA THR A 84 5.19 -6.12 15.99
C THR A 84 6.00 -5.78 17.25
N PHE A 85 7.23 -6.25 17.34
CA PHE A 85 8.10 -5.91 18.48
C PHE A 85 8.46 -4.43 18.54
N ASN A 86 8.70 -3.78 17.38
CA ASN A 86 8.96 -2.36 17.33
C ASN A 86 7.76 -1.53 17.83
N PHE A 87 6.54 -1.85 17.37
CA PHE A 87 5.33 -1.15 17.80
C PHE A 87 5.01 -1.33 19.29
N LEU A 88 5.34 -2.49 19.88
CA LEU A 88 5.19 -2.70 21.32
C LEU A 88 6.10 -1.78 22.15
N SER A 89 7.19 -1.31 21.59
CA SER A 89 8.18 -0.46 22.27
C SER A 89 8.10 1.01 21.85
N CYS A 90 7.31 1.34 20.85
CA CYS A 90 7.18 2.70 20.33
C CYS A 90 6.15 3.52 21.13
N PRO A 91 6.53 4.67 21.69
CA PRO A 91 5.55 5.58 22.28
C PRO A 91 4.69 6.18 21.17
N ILE A 92 3.41 5.85 21.16
CA ILE A 92 2.44 6.43 20.22
C ILE A 92 1.71 7.54 20.96
N GLU A 93 1.79 8.76 20.44
CA GLU A 93 1.05 9.87 20.96
C GLU A 93 -0.46 9.69 20.75
N SER A 94 -1.27 10.12 21.71
CA SER A 94 -2.72 9.99 21.59
C SER A 94 -3.25 10.92 20.51
N LEU A 95 -3.99 10.35 19.57
CA LEU A 95 -4.68 11.09 18.49
C LEU A 95 -5.80 12.02 19.00
N THR A 96 -6.21 11.86 20.24
CA THR A 96 -7.24 12.67 20.89
C THR A 96 -6.65 13.96 21.42
N GLY A 97 -6.50 14.95 20.56
CA GLY A 97 -6.64 16.34 20.98
C GLY A 97 -8.07 16.56 21.45
N SER A 98 -8.27 17.53 22.32
CA SER A 98 -9.51 17.88 23.03
C SER A 98 -10.72 18.25 22.13
N GLU A 99 -10.69 17.99 20.86
CA GLU A 99 -11.81 18.18 19.94
C GLU A 99 -12.65 16.92 19.87
N GLU A 100 -13.93 17.04 20.19
CA GLU A 100 -14.91 15.97 20.06
C GLU A 100 -15.02 15.55 18.59
N GLY A 101 -14.47 14.39 18.26
CA GLY A 101 -14.58 13.81 16.92
C GLY A 101 -16.04 13.51 16.57
N LEU A 102 -16.36 13.56 15.28
CA LEU A 102 -17.68 13.20 14.78
C LEU A 102 -17.99 11.73 15.11
N THR A 103 -19.18 11.47 15.60
CA THR A 103 -19.66 10.09 15.77
C THR A 103 -19.89 9.45 14.39
N ILE A 104 -19.78 8.12 14.30
CA ILE A 104 -20.01 7.36 13.06
C ILE A 104 -21.37 7.72 12.44
N ARG A 105 -22.40 7.91 13.27
CA ARG A 105 -23.74 8.29 12.80
C ARG A 105 -23.79 9.69 12.17
N GLN A 106 -23.03 10.64 12.70
CA GLN A 106 -22.92 11.99 12.14
C GLN A 106 -22.11 11.96 10.83
N LEU A 107 -21.03 11.19 10.79
CA LEU A 107 -20.21 11.00 9.60
C LEU A 107 -21.02 10.40 8.44
N CYS A 108 -21.80 9.34 8.69
CA CYS A 108 -22.67 8.72 7.68
C CYS A 108 -23.80 9.62 7.16
N ARG A 109 -24.10 10.75 7.83
CA ARG A 109 -25.07 11.74 7.34
C ARG A 109 -24.48 12.76 6.37
N LEU A 110 -23.15 12.82 6.25
CA LEU A 110 -22.48 13.75 5.36
C LEU A 110 -22.39 13.16 3.94
N PRO A 111 -22.94 13.82 2.92
CA PRO A 111 -22.82 13.32 1.53
C PRO A 111 -21.37 13.23 1.08
N ILE A 112 -20.51 14.14 1.51
CA ILE A 112 -19.08 14.13 1.19
C ILE A 112 -18.39 12.84 1.65
N PHE A 113 -18.81 12.27 2.78
CA PHE A 113 -18.28 10.99 3.26
C PHE A 113 -18.52 9.86 2.25
N TRP A 114 -19.71 9.75 1.71
CA TRP A 114 -20.05 8.71 0.73
C TRP A 114 -19.36 8.92 -0.61
N ILE A 115 -19.24 10.16 -1.06
CA ILE A 115 -18.49 10.50 -2.28
C ILE A 115 -17.01 10.09 -2.10
N SER A 116 -16.39 10.49 -1.01
CA SER A 116 -15.01 10.13 -0.70
C SER A 116 -14.82 8.61 -0.58
N LEU A 117 -15.77 7.90 0.03
CA LEU A 117 -15.74 6.44 0.15
C LEU A 117 -15.77 5.77 -1.24
N VAL A 118 -16.66 6.21 -2.12
CA VAL A 118 -16.75 5.67 -3.49
C VAL A 118 -15.47 5.95 -4.27
N LEU A 119 -14.92 7.16 -4.17
CA LEU A 119 -13.65 7.52 -4.82
C LEU A 119 -12.49 6.65 -4.31
N MET A 120 -12.40 6.41 -3.00
CA MET A 120 -11.40 5.54 -2.41
C MET A 120 -11.54 4.09 -2.90
N VAL A 121 -12.76 3.57 -2.96
CA VAL A 121 -13.01 2.21 -3.50
C VAL A 121 -12.60 2.12 -4.96
N CYS A 122 -12.92 3.10 -5.79
CA CYS A 122 -12.54 3.12 -7.21
C CYS A 122 -11.02 3.20 -7.38
N ALA A 123 -10.35 4.06 -6.63
CA ALA A 123 -8.89 4.22 -6.67
C ALA A 123 -8.18 2.93 -6.23
N GLY A 124 -8.59 2.36 -5.09
CA GLY A 124 -8.03 1.11 -4.58
C GLY A 124 -8.29 -0.09 -5.51
N ALA A 125 -9.47 -0.19 -6.09
CA ALA A 125 -9.78 -1.24 -7.06
C ALA A 125 -8.89 -1.14 -8.31
N SER A 126 -8.64 0.05 -8.81
CA SER A 126 -7.75 0.28 -9.97
C SER A 126 -6.31 -0.10 -9.64
N GLU A 127 -5.80 0.33 -8.48
CA GLU A 127 -4.45 0.03 -8.02
C GLU A 127 -4.25 -1.48 -7.84
N ILE A 128 -5.16 -2.15 -7.12
CA ILE A 128 -5.08 -3.58 -6.85
C ILE A 128 -5.21 -4.39 -8.16
N SER A 129 -6.07 -3.97 -9.07
CA SER A 129 -6.22 -4.65 -10.36
C SER A 129 -4.93 -4.64 -11.16
N MET A 130 -4.25 -3.50 -11.23
CA MET A 130 -2.94 -3.40 -11.89
C MET A 130 -1.88 -4.22 -11.16
N ALA A 131 -1.80 -4.12 -9.85
CA ALA A 131 -0.80 -4.86 -9.07
C ALA A 131 -0.95 -6.39 -9.17
N GLN A 132 -2.18 -6.91 -9.21
CA GLN A 132 -2.45 -8.35 -9.20
C GLN A 132 -2.52 -8.98 -10.59
N TRP A 133 -3.04 -8.27 -11.59
CA TRP A 133 -3.39 -8.88 -12.87
C TRP A 133 -2.45 -8.50 -14.01
N ALA A 134 -1.65 -7.44 -13.90
CA ALA A 134 -0.79 -6.98 -14.99
C ALA A 134 0.23 -8.03 -15.43
N SER A 135 0.84 -8.78 -14.50
CA SER A 135 1.78 -9.86 -14.83
C SER A 135 1.08 -11.03 -15.55
N ALA A 136 -0.05 -11.47 -15.01
CA ALA A 136 -0.83 -12.56 -15.62
C ALA A 136 -1.36 -12.20 -17.01
N TYR A 137 -1.76 -10.93 -17.20
CA TYR A 137 -2.16 -10.42 -18.51
C TYR A 137 -0.99 -10.39 -19.50
N ALA A 138 0.18 -9.91 -19.06
CA ALA A 138 1.38 -9.89 -19.89
C ALA A 138 1.82 -11.30 -20.33
N GLU A 139 1.71 -12.28 -19.44
CA GLU A 139 2.01 -13.67 -19.74
C GLU A 139 0.98 -14.27 -20.71
N SER A 140 -0.32 -14.11 -20.46
CA SER A 140 -1.37 -14.77 -21.22
C SER A 140 -1.67 -14.11 -22.55
N ALA A 141 -1.65 -12.77 -22.64
CA ALA A 141 -2.03 -12.02 -23.82
C ALA A 141 -0.85 -11.62 -24.71
N LEU A 142 0.32 -11.37 -24.11
CA LEU A 142 1.52 -10.94 -24.86
C LEU A 142 2.56 -12.06 -25.00
N GLY A 143 2.36 -13.23 -24.39
CA GLY A 143 3.28 -14.36 -24.47
C GLY A 143 4.64 -14.11 -23.79
N LEU A 144 4.71 -13.14 -22.87
CA LEU A 144 5.93 -12.82 -22.15
C LEU A 144 6.23 -13.88 -21.08
N SER A 145 7.51 -14.06 -20.75
CA SER A 145 7.88 -14.91 -19.62
C SER A 145 7.37 -14.28 -18.32
N LYS A 146 7.06 -15.11 -17.31
CA LYS A 146 6.57 -14.65 -16.01
C LYS A 146 7.47 -13.58 -15.39
N SER A 147 8.78 -13.78 -15.40
CA SER A 147 9.73 -12.81 -14.84
C SER A 147 9.67 -11.45 -15.55
N ILE A 148 9.52 -11.43 -16.87
CA ILE A 148 9.35 -10.19 -17.62
C ILE A 148 7.98 -9.57 -17.33
N GLY A 149 6.94 -10.37 -17.21
CA GLY A 149 5.60 -9.92 -16.84
C GLY A 149 5.55 -9.25 -15.46
N ASP A 150 6.23 -9.83 -14.47
CA ASP A 150 6.31 -9.28 -13.12
C ASP A 150 7.07 -7.94 -13.09
N ILE A 151 8.13 -7.80 -13.89
CA ILE A 151 8.91 -6.55 -13.97
C ILE A 151 8.17 -5.48 -14.80
N ALA A 152 7.68 -5.85 -15.97
CA ALA A 152 7.03 -4.90 -16.90
C ALA A 152 5.61 -4.50 -16.47
N GLY A 153 4.92 -5.32 -15.67
CA GLY A 153 3.61 -5.03 -15.14
C GLY A 153 3.68 -4.38 -13.75
N PRO A 154 3.51 -5.16 -12.69
CA PRO A 154 3.34 -4.62 -11.34
C PRO A 154 4.58 -3.88 -10.82
N CYS A 155 5.81 -4.31 -11.18
CA CYS A 155 7.01 -3.61 -10.73
C CYS A 155 7.13 -2.23 -11.36
N LEU A 156 6.95 -2.10 -12.68
CA LEU A 156 6.98 -0.81 -13.37
C LEU A 156 5.87 0.11 -12.86
N PHE A 157 4.67 -0.41 -12.64
CA PHE A 157 3.57 0.34 -12.04
C PHE A 157 3.95 0.90 -10.67
N ALA A 158 4.51 0.06 -9.78
CA ALA A 158 4.95 0.47 -8.45
C ALA A 158 6.07 1.52 -8.49
N VAL A 159 7.01 1.41 -9.44
CA VAL A 159 8.09 2.39 -9.66
C VAL A 159 7.51 3.74 -10.07
N MET A 160 6.62 3.78 -11.07
CA MET A 160 6.00 5.03 -11.54
C MET A 160 5.18 5.71 -10.45
N MET A 161 4.42 4.92 -9.69
CA MET A 161 3.66 5.42 -8.55
C MET A 161 4.58 5.94 -7.43
N GLY A 162 5.65 5.22 -7.12
CA GLY A 162 6.66 5.63 -6.14
C GLY A 162 7.38 6.92 -6.52
N ILE A 163 7.76 7.07 -7.78
CA ILE A 163 8.37 8.31 -8.31
C ILE A 163 7.39 9.47 -8.17
N SER A 164 6.15 9.31 -8.61
CA SER A 164 5.13 10.36 -8.54
C SER A 164 4.87 10.82 -7.09
N ARG A 165 4.70 9.88 -6.16
CA ARG A 165 4.47 10.17 -4.73
C ARG A 165 5.70 10.81 -4.07
N THR A 166 6.90 10.32 -4.37
CA THR A 166 8.16 10.92 -3.86
C THR A 166 8.36 12.33 -4.41
N PHE A 167 8.07 12.54 -5.69
CA PHE A 167 8.14 13.85 -6.32
C PHE A 167 7.18 14.84 -5.67
N TYR A 168 5.92 14.46 -5.48
CA TYR A 168 4.95 15.29 -4.77
C TYR A 168 5.34 15.52 -3.31
N GLY A 169 5.81 14.49 -2.60
CA GLY A 169 6.30 14.62 -1.22
C GLY A 169 7.45 15.62 -1.06
N LYS A 170 8.31 15.76 -2.09
CA LYS A 170 9.44 16.69 -2.07
C LYS A 170 9.10 18.10 -2.55
N TYR A 171 8.21 18.22 -3.53
CA TYR A 171 7.91 19.47 -4.22
C TYR A 171 6.46 19.95 -4.06
N GLY A 172 5.65 19.24 -3.27
CA GLY A 172 4.21 19.48 -3.11
C GLY A 172 3.84 20.89 -2.68
N GLU A 173 4.69 21.55 -1.89
CA GLU A 173 4.48 22.96 -1.50
C GLU A 173 4.46 23.94 -2.68
N LYS A 174 5.10 23.58 -3.80
CA LYS A 174 5.22 24.40 -5.00
C LYS A 174 4.22 24.02 -6.08
N ILE A 175 3.47 22.95 -5.87
CA ILE A 175 2.58 22.35 -6.87
C ILE A 175 1.12 22.59 -6.45
N ASP A 176 0.34 23.16 -7.35
CA ASP A 176 -1.11 23.21 -7.20
C ASP A 176 -1.69 21.79 -7.35
N LEU A 177 -2.17 21.22 -6.23
CA LEU A 177 -2.68 19.86 -6.17
C LEU A 177 -3.79 19.62 -7.21
N THR A 178 -4.67 20.58 -7.41
CA THR A 178 -5.78 20.46 -8.36
C THR A 178 -5.28 20.30 -9.80
N LYS A 179 -4.27 21.09 -10.18
CA LYS A 179 -3.67 21.00 -11.52
C LYS A 179 -2.90 19.69 -11.69
N PHE A 180 -2.19 19.26 -10.64
CA PHE A 180 -1.44 18.01 -10.65
C PHE A 180 -2.35 16.77 -10.77
N MET A 181 -3.56 16.82 -10.17
CA MET A 181 -4.52 15.73 -10.26
C MET A 181 -5.23 15.65 -11.63
N ILE A 182 -5.30 16.76 -12.36
CA ILE A 182 -5.97 16.84 -13.68
C ILE A 182 -5.01 16.44 -14.82
N ALA A 183 -3.70 16.64 -14.64
CA ALA A 183 -2.67 16.34 -15.64
C ALA A 183 -2.34 14.85 -15.73
#